data_f69babf8f93e52b4601157b6306984f9
#
_entry.id   f69babf8f93e52b4601157b6306984f9
#
_cell.length_a   1.000
_cell.length_b   1.000
_cell.length_c   1.000
_cell.angle_alpha   90.00
_cell.angle_beta   90.00
_cell.angle_gamma   90.00
#
_symmetry.space_group_name_H-M   'P 1'
#
loop_
_entity.id
_entity.type
_entity.pdbx_description
1 polymer ?
#
loop_
_entity_poly.entity_id
_entity_poly.type
_entity_poly.pdbx_seq_one_letter_code
_entity_poly.pdbx_strand_id
1 'polypeptide(L)'
;MDNTEIFSLITNIKGYEKSLNHDSLEKSKKNNDKPFQKYEFLGDRVLGLIIAEYLINKFQKNKLDEISRRFIHLVNTNTLSKIFKKFEINEIFKHQLDPNSDKNSVYADALESLVGFIYTNKGLDFTRNIVLSLWQEELDTLPQKDPKTFIQEYSQRKNKKIPSYKLIKESGTKHKPKFIISLKIDHFSVEGEGVSKQKAEIAAAKKMIKL
;
A
#
# COMPACT_ATOMS: atom_id res chain seq x y z
N MET A 1 -14.45 3.04 -17.57
CA MET A 1 -15.03 4.32 -17.11
C MET A 1 -13.92 5.34 -17.09
N ASP A 2 -14.20 6.57 -17.53
CA ASP A 2 -13.25 7.67 -17.36
C ASP A 2 -13.36 8.32 -15.97
N ASN A 3 -12.43 9.24 -15.64
CA ASN A 3 -12.40 9.89 -14.33
C ASN A 3 -13.68 10.68 -14.04
N THR A 4 -14.23 11.35 -15.03
CA THR A 4 -15.43 12.21 -14.90
C THR A 4 -16.66 11.35 -14.61
N GLU A 5 -16.78 10.21 -15.28
CA GLU A 5 -17.87 9.26 -15.09
C GLU A 5 -17.83 8.66 -13.67
N ILE A 6 -16.65 8.22 -13.22
CA ILE A 6 -16.48 7.66 -11.85
C ILE A 6 -16.80 8.71 -10.79
N PHE A 7 -16.29 9.92 -10.97
CA PHE A 7 -16.55 11.03 -10.04
C PHE A 7 -18.06 11.36 -9.96
N SER A 8 -18.73 11.42 -11.10
CA SER A 8 -20.18 11.63 -11.16
C SER A 8 -20.95 10.50 -10.46
N LEU A 9 -20.57 9.25 -10.68
CA LEU A 9 -21.21 8.10 -10.02
C LEU A 9 -21.08 8.17 -8.49
N ILE A 10 -19.92 8.60 -7.98
CA ILE A 10 -19.66 8.75 -6.54
C ILE A 10 -20.47 9.90 -5.96
N THR A 11 -20.41 11.07 -6.56
CA THR A 11 -21.05 12.30 -6.04
C THR A 11 -22.58 12.26 -6.12
N ASN A 12 -23.14 11.44 -7.00
CA ASN A 12 -24.58 11.17 -7.06
C ASN A 12 -25.11 10.25 -5.95
N ILE A 13 -24.23 9.65 -5.12
CA ILE A 13 -24.68 8.88 -3.94
C ILE A 13 -24.91 9.87 -2.80
N LYS A 14 -26.17 10.08 -2.40
CA LYS A 14 -26.53 11.02 -1.34
C LYS A 14 -25.74 10.77 -0.06
N GLY A 15 -25.05 11.79 0.43
CA GLY A 15 -24.31 11.76 1.69
C GLY A 15 -22.87 11.23 1.55
N TYR A 16 -22.33 11.19 0.33
CA TYR A 16 -20.94 10.76 0.06
C TYR A 16 -19.90 11.58 0.87
N GLU A 17 -20.24 12.81 1.21
CA GLU A 17 -19.39 13.70 2.01
C GLU A 17 -19.04 13.11 3.38
N LYS A 18 -19.87 12.21 3.93
CA LYS A 18 -19.61 11.55 5.21
C LYS A 18 -18.37 10.67 5.17
N SER A 19 -18.02 10.12 4.01
CA SER A 19 -16.83 9.32 3.79
C SER A 19 -15.60 10.15 3.41
N LEU A 20 -15.80 11.42 3.03
CA LEU A 20 -14.72 12.32 2.60
C LEU A 20 -14.53 13.53 3.54
N ASN A 21 -15.24 13.56 4.66
CA ASN A 21 -14.99 14.49 5.74
C ASN A 21 -14.20 13.79 6.84
N HIS A 22 -12.90 14.05 6.92
CA HIS A 22 -12.05 13.45 7.93
C HIS A 22 -12.46 13.89 9.35
N ASP A 23 -12.40 13.00 10.31
CA ASP A 23 -12.82 13.24 11.70
C ASP A 23 -12.07 14.40 12.38
N SER A 24 -10.93 14.84 11.83
CA SER A 24 -10.23 16.05 12.31
C SER A 24 -11.03 17.33 12.19
N LEU A 25 -12.05 17.37 11.32
CA LEU A 25 -12.97 18.52 11.18
C LEU A 25 -13.90 18.68 12.39
N GLU A 26 -14.12 17.61 13.14
CA GLU A 26 -15.13 17.57 14.23
C GLU A 26 -14.53 17.62 15.64
N LYS A 27 -13.37 18.30 15.81
CA LYS A 27 -12.64 18.40 17.10
C LYS A 27 -13.49 18.85 18.30
N SER A 28 -14.68 19.43 18.08
CA SER A 28 -15.55 19.98 19.12
C SER A 28 -16.78 19.14 19.46
N LYS A 29 -17.09 18.10 18.71
CA LYS A 29 -18.27 17.28 18.98
C LYS A 29 -17.92 16.14 19.95
N LYS A 30 -18.52 16.17 21.14
CA LYS A 30 -18.52 15.06 22.12
C LYS A 30 -19.20 13.75 21.61
N ASN A 31 -19.54 13.70 20.34
CA ASN A 31 -20.26 12.57 19.78
C ASN A 31 -19.27 11.50 19.34
N ASN A 32 -19.36 10.30 19.91
CA ASN A 32 -18.57 9.13 19.56
C ASN A 32 -18.89 8.56 18.16
N ASP A 33 -19.74 9.24 17.38
CA ASP A 33 -20.05 8.81 16.02
C ASP A 33 -19.02 9.38 15.03
N LYS A 34 -18.12 8.51 14.59
CA LYS A 34 -17.06 8.79 13.63
C LYS A 34 -17.34 8.04 12.34
N PRO A 35 -18.19 8.59 11.47
CA PRO A 35 -18.62 7.88 10.25
C PRO A 35 -17.44 7.58 9.31
N PHE A 36 -16.48 8.49 9.20
CA PHE A 36 -15.29 8.31 8.38
C PHE A 36 -14.53 7.03 8.79
N GLN A 37 -14.16 6.86 10.06
CA GLN A 37 -13.43 5.69 10.56
C GLN A 37 -14.23 4.39 10.43
N LYS A 38 -15.56 4.45 10.59
CA LYS A 38 -16.41 3.27 10.40
C LYS A 38 -16.42 2.81 8.94
N TYR A 39 -16.50 3.74 8.02
CA TYR A 39 -16.44 3.44 6.59
C TYR A 39 -15.04 2.99 6.16
N GLU A 40 -13.97 3.60 6.66
CA GLU A 40 -12.58 3.18 6.47
C GLU A 40 -12.41 1.71 6.90
N PHE A 41 -12.81 1.38 8.13
CA PHE A 41 -12.72 0.01 8.65
C PHE A 41 -13.45 -1.01 7.75
N LEU A 42 -14.65 -0.69 7.27
CA LEU A 42 -15.42 -1.56 6.38
C LEU A 42 -14.78 -1.61 4.99
N GLY A 43 -14.36 -0.46 4.48
CA GLY A 43 -13.82 -0.31 3.13
C GLY A 43 -12.52 -1.08 2.91
N ASP A 44 -11.60 -1.08 3.88
CA ASP A 44 -10.38 -1.90 3.83
C ASP A 44 -10.73 -3.39 3.60
N ARG A 45 -11.72 -3.95 4.32
CA ARG A 45 -12.15 -5.36 4.17
C ARG A 45 -12.82 -5.62 2.83
N VAL A 46 -13.67 -4.70 2.39
CA VAL A 46 -14.38 -4.82 1.11
C VAL A 46 -13.39 -4.70 -0.06
N LEU A 47 -12.47 -3.75 0.00
CA LEU A 47 -11.40 -3.60 -0.98
C LEU A 47 -10.55 -4.86 -1.05
N GLY A 48 -10.11 -5.38 0.12
CA GLY A 48 -9.34 -6.60 0.20
C GLY A 48 -10.07 -7.80 -0.43
N LEU A 49 -11.37 -7.95 -0.17
CA LEU A 49 -12.19 -9.00 -0.77
C LEU A 49 -12.25 -8.88 -2.30
N ILE A 50 -12.56 -7.70 -2.83
CA ILE A 50 -12.69 -7.45 -4.28
C ILE A 50 -11.37 -7.72 -5.00
N ILE A 51 -10.27 -7.22 -4.47
CA ILE A 51 -8.93 -7.41 -5.06
C ILE A 51 -8.50 -8.89 -4.99
N ALA A 52 -8.73 -9.57 -3.86
CA ALA A 52 -8.41 -11.00 -3.72
C ALA A 52 -9.20 -11.85 -4.72
N GLU A 53 -10.51 -11.64 -4.84
CA GLU A 53 -11.38 -12.32 -5.80
C GLU A 53 -10.90 -12.10 -7.24
N TYR A 54 -10.62 -10.86 -7.62
CA TYR A 54 -10.09 -10.53 -8.93
C TYR A 54 -8.78 -11.27 -9.24
N LEU A 55 -7.83 -11.26 -8.30
CA LEU A 55 -6.52 -11.88 -8.49
C LEU A 55 -6.63 -13.40 -8.64
N ILE A 56 -7.45 -14.06 -7.83
CA ILE A 56 -7.64 -15.51 -7.90
C ILE A 56 -8.28 -15.88 -9.23
N ASN A 57 -9.30 -15.13 -9.70
CA ASN A 57 -9.98 -15.40 -10.94
C ASN A 57 -9.09 -15.15 -12.17
N LYS A 58 -8.30 -14.09 -12.15
CA LYS A 58 -7.44 -13.73 -13.29
C LYS A 58 -6.15 -14.54 -13.36
N PHE A 59 -5.53 -14.84 -12.22
CA PHE A 59 -4.21 -15.45 -12.14
C PHE A 59 -4.25 -16.89 -11.60
N GLN A 60 -5.22 -17.69 -12.04
CA GLN A 60 -5.48 -19.07 -11.57
C GLN A 60 -4.25 -20.00 -11.65
N LYS A 61 -3.36 -19.79 -12.63
CA LYS A 61 -2.15 -20.62 -12.83
C LYS A 61 -0.93 -20.11 -12.05
N ASN A 62 -1.02 -18.95 -11.43
CA ASN A 62 0.10 -18.37 -10.70
C ASN A 62 0.23 -19.00 -9.30
N LYS A 63 1.44 -19.00 -8.78
CA LYS A 63 1.70 -19.46 -7.41
C LYS A 63 1.11 -18.47 -6.39
N LEU A 64 0.76 -18.97 -5.23
CA LEU A 64 0.17 -18.14 -4.16
C LEU A 64 1.09 -16.99 -3.74
N ASP A 65 2.42 -17.16 -3.77
CA ASP A 65 3.35 -16.08 -3.44
C ASP A 65 3.30 -14.91 -4.44
N GLU A 66 3.02 -15.19 -5.70
CA GLU A 66 2.83 -14.14 -6.72
C GLU A 66 1.48 -13.42 -6.53
N ILE A 67 0.42 -14.17 -6.26
CA ILE A 67 -0.91 -13.61 -5.95
C ILE A 67 -0.81 -12.71 -4.71
N SER A 68 -0.15 -13.19 -3.65
CA SER A 68 0.04 -12.43 -2.40
C SER A 68 0.84 -11.15 -2.63
N ARG A 69 1.89 -11.16 -3.45
CA ARG A 69 2.67 -9.95 -3.78
C ARG A 69 1.84 -8.93 -4.55
N ARG A 70 1.04 -9.40 -5.53
CA ARG A 70 0.09 -8.52 -6.25
C ARG A 70 -0.92 -7.91 -5.28
N PHE A 71 -1.50 -8.73 -4.42
CA PHE A 71 -2.45 -8.26 -3.41
C PHE A 71 -1.85 -7.17 -2.53
N ILE A 72 -0.71 -7.43 -1.88
CA ILE A 72 -0.02 -6.44 -1.03
C ILE A 72 0.28 -5.15 -1.81
N HIS A 73 0.68 -5.26 -3.07
CA HIS A 73 0.92 -4.08 -3.91
C HIS A 73 -0.36 -3.26 -4.15
N LEU A 74 -1.46 -3.93 -4.42
CA LEU A 74 -2.72 -3.27 -4.79
C LEU A 74 -3.43 -2.61 -3.59
N VAL A 75 -3.23 -3.14 -2.38
CA VAL A 75 -3.88 -2.63 -1.16
C VAL A 75 -2.95 -1.83 -0.23
N ASN A 76 -1.71 -1.53 -0.65
CA ASN A 76 -0.83 -0.73 0.20
C ASN A 76 -1.12 0.77 0.13
N THR A 77 -0.75 1.48 1.18
CA THR A 77 -0.92 2.93 1.35
C THR A 77 -0.45 3.75 0.14
N ASN A 78 0.69 3.38 -0.48
CA ASN A 78 1.22 4.13 -1.61
C ASN A 78 0.33 4.00 -2.86
N THR A 79 -0.16 2.79 -3.15
CA THR A 79 -1.06 2.53 -4.28
C THR A 79 -2.40 3.23 -4.07
N LEU A 80 -2.99 3.11 -2.87
CA LEU A 80 -4.24 3.77 -2.54
C LEU A 80 -4.10 5.29 -2.66
N SER A 81 -3.06 5.87 -2.07
CA SER A 81 -2.80 7.31 -2.17
C SER A 81 -2.56 7.79 -3.60
N LYS A 82 -1.88 6.99 -4.43
CA LYS A 82 -1.68 7.28 -5.86
C LYS A 82 -3.02 7.33 -6.61
N ILE A 83 -3.88 6.34 -6.39
CA ILE A 83 -5.21 6.27 -7.00
C ILE A 83 -6.07 7.44 -6.55
N PHE A 84 -6.11 7.72 -5.25
CA PHE A 84 -6.86 8.84 -4.68
C PHE A 84 -6.51 10.18 -5.35
N LYS A 85 -5.22 10.46 -5.56
CA LYS A 85 -4.73 11.66 -6.23
C LYS A 85 -5.04 11.66 -7.72
N LYS A 86 -4.85 10.53 -8.40
CA LYS A 86 -5.08 10.40 -9.84
C LYS A 86 -6.52 10.71 -10.24
N PHE A 87 -7.48 10.33 -9.41
CA PHE A 87 -8.89 10.56 -9.67
C PHE A 87 -9.41 11.86 -9.04
N GLU A 88 -8.49 12.76 -8.61
CA GLU A 88 -8.82 14.09 -8.07
C GLU A 88 -9.79 14.07 -6.86
N ILE A 89 -9.92 12.92 -6.20
CA ILE A 89 -10.78 12.75 -5.02
C ILE A 89 -10.30 13.67 -3.87
N ASN A 90 -9.00 14.01 -3.89
CA ASN A 90 -8.41 14.95 -2.95
C ASN A 90 -9.03 16.36 -3.01
N GLU A 91 -9.67 16.76 -4.11
CA GLU A 91 -10.29 18.07 -4.26
C GLU A 91 -11.61 18.19 -3.46
N ILE A 92 -12.29 17.06 -3.28
CA ILE A 92 -13.53 17.01 -2.49
C ILE A 92 -13.31 16.48 -1.06
N PHE A 93 -12.09 16.02 -0.76
CA PHE A 93 -11.74 15.54 0.57
C PHE A 93 -11.45 16.69 1.53
N LYS A 94 -12.17 16.74 2.66
CA LYS A 94 -12.05 17.79 3.67
C LYS A 94 -11.33 17.27 4.91
N HIS A 95 -10.33 18.02 5.37
CA HIS A 95 -9.56 17.70 6.58
C HIS A 95 -8.96 18.93 7.25
N GLN A 96 -8.67 18.83 8.55
CA GLN A 96 -7.90 19.80 9.34
C GLN A 96 -6.70 19.08 9.98
N LEU A 97 -5.81 18.55 9.15
CA LEU A 97 -4.63 17.84 9.58
C LEU A 97 -3.44 18.78 9.71
N ASP A 98 -2.48 18.42 10.56
CA ASP A 98 -1.19 19.09 10.63
C ASP A 98 -0.51 19.06 9.23
N PRO A 99 0.03 20.20 8.75
CA PRO A 99 0.76 20.26 7.48
C PRO A 99 1.92 19.24 7.39
N ASN A 100 2.48 18.82 8.53
CA ASN A 100 3.57 17.84 8.62
C ASN A 100 3.08 16.39 8.71
N SER A 101 1.77 16.12 8.74
CA SER A 101 1.23 14.75 8.77
C SER A 101 1.53 14.00 7.48
N ASP A 102 1.63 12.67 7.56
CA ASP A 102 1.79 11.81 6.38
C ASP A 102 0.49 11.82 5.55
N LYS A 103 0.47 12.70 4.54
CA LYS A 103 -0.68 12.82 3.63
C LYS A 103 -0.99 11.53 2.87
N ASN A 104 -0.01 10.66 2.65
CA ASN A 104 -0.26 9.42 1.91
C ASN A 104 -1.11 8.45 2.72
N SER A 105 -0.85 8.33 4.03
CA SER A 105 -1.71 7.53 4.91
C SER A 105 -3.14 8.04 4.89
N VAL A 106 -3.32 9.33 5.10
CA VAL A 106 -4.66 9.94 5.16
C VAL A 106 -5.44 9.80 3.84
N TYR A 107 -4.76 9.87 2.70
CA TYR A 107 -5.40 9.66 1.40
C TYR A 107 -5.78 8.20 1.17
N ALA A 108 -4.99 7.25 1.69
CA ALA A 108 -5.34 5.85 1.67
C ALA A 108 -6.60 5.59 2.51
N ASP A 109 -6.61 6.09 3.75
CA ASP A 109 -7.74 5.98 4.67
C ASP A 109 -9.02 6.59 4.07
N ALA A 110 -8.89 7.73 3.36
CA ALA A 110 -10.01 8.38 2.67
C ALA A 110 -10.55 7.55 1.50
N LEU A 111 -9.68 6.88 0.74
CA LEU A 111 -10.12 5.99 -0.34
C LEU A 111 -10.84 4.75 0.23
N GLU A 112 -10.32 4.17 1.29
CA GLU A 112 -10.98 3.07 1.99
C GLU A 112 -12.33 3.51 2.56
N SER A 113 -12.40 4.67 3.20
CA SER A 113 -13.67 5.22 3.69
C SER A 113 -14.69 5.39 2.56
N LEU A 114 -14.26 5.89 1.40
CA LEU A 114 -15.12 6.01 0.23
C LEU A 114 -15.63 4.65 -0.25
N VAL A 115 -14.76 3.64 -0.35
CA VAL A 115 -15.15 2.27 -0.72
C VAL A 115 -16.18 1.69 0.24
N GLY A 116 -15.97 1.86 1.55
CA GLY A 116 -16.91 1.41 2.57
C GLY A 116 -18.27 2.10 2.49
N PHE A 117 -18.27 3.39 2.21
CA PHE A 117 -19.51 4.16 2.00
C PHE A 117 -20.26 3.69 0.75
N ILE A 118 -19.58 3.52 -0.38
CA ILE A 118 -20.18 3.02 -1.63
C ILE A 118 -20.80 1.64 -1.39
N TYR A 119 -20.05 0.75 -0.75
CA TYR A 119 -20.53 -0.60 -0.43
C TYR A 119 -21.80 -0.58 0.43
N THR A 120 -21.84 0.26 1.47
CA THR A 120 -22.99 0.36 2.36
C THR A 120 -24.26 0.83 1.63
N ASN A 121 -24.12 1.69 0.62
CA ASN A 121 -25.25 2.31 -0.08
C ASN A 121 -25.64 1.61 -1.38
N LYS A 122 -24.71 0.91 -2.05
CA LYS A 122 -24.90 0.34 -3.40
C LYS A 122 -24.62 -1.15 -3.50
N GLY A 123 -24.08 -1.77 -2.43
CA GLY A 123 -23.75 -3.18 -2.39
C GLY A 123 -22.48 -3.54 -3.13
N LEU A 124 -22.17 -4.86 -3.13
CA LEU A 124 -20.86 -5.38 -3.56
C LEU A 124 -20.61 -5.21 -5.06
N ASP A 125 -21.60 -5.50 -5.91
CA ASP A 125 -21.38 -5.52 -7.36
C ASP A 125 -21.10 -4.13 -7.93
N PHE A 126 -21.83 -3.13 -7.45
CA PHE A 126 -21.56 -1.74 -7.82
C PHE A 126 -20.17 -1.30 -7.33
N THR A 127 -19.84 -1.62 -6.08
CA THR A 127 -18.52 -1.28 -5.49
C THR A 127 -17.39 -1.96 -6.24
N ARG A 128 -17.55 -3.23 -6.62
CA ARG A 128 -16.57 -3.97 -7.43
C ARG A 128 -16.29 -3.26 -8.75
N ASN A 129 -17.32 -2.83 -9.46
CA ASN A 129 -17.15 -2.14 -10.73
C ASN A 129 -16.36 -0.82 -10.55
N ILE A 130 -16.67 -0.04 -9.52
CA ILE A 130 -15.93 1.19 -9.21
C ILE A 130 -14.47 0.88 -8.84
N VAL A 131 -14.24 -0.05 -7.91
CA VAL A 131 -12.88 -0.43 -7.49
C VAL A 131 -12.05 -0.92 -8.68
N LEU A 132 -12.55 -1.85 -9.50
CA LEU A 132 -11.78 -2.37 -10.64
C LEU A 132 -11.50 -1.29 -11.68
N SER A 133 -12.39 -0.31 -11.85
CA SER A 133 -12.14 0.83 -12.74
C SER A 133 -11.07 1.77 -12.19
N LEU A 134 -11.10 2.08 -10.89
CA LEU A 134 -10.07 2.91 -10.23
C LEU A 134 -8.69 2.25 -10.27
N TRP A 135 -8.61 0.93 -10.13
CA TRP A 135 -7.37 0.15 -10.11
C TRP A 135 -6.88 -0.31 -11.48
N GLN A 136 -7.57 0.00 -12.58
CA GLN A 136 -7.34 -0.57 -13.91
C GLN A 136 -5.87 -0.60 -14.34
N GLU A 137 -5.10 0.46 -14.06
CA GLU A 137 -3.68 0.53 -14.45
C GLU A 137 -2.76 -0.27 -13.52
N GLU A 138 -3.19 -0.54 -12.29
CA GLU A 138 -2.39 -1.23 -11.28
C GLU A 138 -2.64 -2.76 -11.27
N LEU A 139 -3.82 -3.21 -11.71
CA LEU A 139 -4.28 -4.61 -11.59
C LEU A 139 -3.32 -5.64 -12.18
N ASP A 140 -2.64 -5.30 -13.27
CA ASP A 140 -1.73 -6.22 -13.96
C ASP A 140 -0.28 -6.11 -13.50
N THR A 141 0.01 -5.14 -12.63
CA THR A 141 1.36 -4.93 -12.11
C THR A 141 1.82 -6.12 -11.29
N LEU A 142 2.95 -6.73 -11.67
CA LEU A 142 3.65 -7.71 -10.83
C LEU A 142 4.81 -7.00 -10.13
N PRO A 143 4.70 -6.70 -8.84
CA PRO A 143 5.77 -6.06 -8.11
C PRO A 143 6.98 -6.98 -8.02
N GLN A 144 8.16 -6.41 -8.12
CA GLN A 144 9.39 -7.16 -7.93
C GLN A 144 9.43 -7.77 -6.54
N LYS A 145 9.99 -8.97 -6.45
CA LYS A 145 10.24 -9.61 -5.16
C LYS A 145 11.11 -8.71 -4.29
N ASP A 146 10.79 -8.63 -3.01
CA ASP A 146 11.69 -7.97 -2.06
C ASP A 146 13.09 -8.60 -2.16
N PRO A 147 14.16 -7.79 -2.30
CA PRO A 147 15.51 -8.31 -2.53
C PRO A 147 15.99 -9.25 -1.42
N LYS A 148 15.61 -9.01 -0.16
CA LYS A 148 16.00 -9.90 0.96
C LYS A 148 15.31 -11.25 0.85
N THR A 149 14.01 -11.25 0.56
CA THR A 149 13.20 -12.45 0.34
C THR A 149 13.74 -13.23 -0.85
N PHE A 150 14.06 -12.56 -1.97
CA PHE A 150 14.64 -13.20 -3.14
C PHE A 150 15.95 -13.93 -2.80
N ILE A 151 16.86 -13.25 -2.11
CA ILE A 151 18.16 -13.81 -1.70
C ILE A 151 18.00 -15.00 -0.75
N GLN A 152 17.07 -14.91 0.20
CA GLN A 152 16.79 -16.01 1.14
C GLN A 152 16.27 -17.25 0.41
N GLU A 153 15.29 -17.11 -0.47
CA GLU A 153 14.75 -18.21 -1.25
C GLU A 153 15.80 -18.81 -2.21
N TYR A 154 16.60 -17.94 -2.84
CA TYR A 154 17.69 -18.39 -3.70
C TYR A 154 18.68 -19.27 -2.93
N SER A 155 19.09 -18.84 -1.73
CA SER A 155 20.00 -19.59 -0.87
C SER A 155 19.41 -20.94 -0.46
N GLN A 156 18.14 -20.96 -0.06
CA GLN A 156 17.43 -22.19 0.31
C GLN A 156 17.31 -23.18 -0.87
N ARG A 157 16.92 -22.69 -2.05
CA ARG A 157 16.77 -23.54 -3.25
C ARG A 157 18.11 -24.15 -3.73
N LYS A 158 19.22 -23.45 -3.49
CA LYS A 158 20.56 -23.91 -3.89
C LYS A 158 21.30 -24.65 -2.77
N ASN A 159 20.60 -24.99 -1.67
CA ASN A 159 21.18 -25.59 -0.46
C ASN A 159 22.40 -24.82 0.07
N LYS A 160 22.40 -23.51 -0.14
CA LYS A 160 23.43 -22.61 0.36
C LYS A 160 23.16 -22.22 1.81
N LYS A 161 24.17 -21.67 2.47
CA LYS A 161 24.02 -21.13 3.82
C LYS A 161 23.01 -20.00 3.84
N ILE A 162 22.27 -19.89 4.95
CA ILE A 162 21.33 -18.78 5.16
C ILE A 162 22.06 -17.44 5.05
N PRO A 163 21.52 -16.45 4.31
CA PRO A 163 22.12 -15.13 4.19
C PRO A 163 22.38 -14.50 5.57
N SER A 164 23.59 -14.07 5.80
CA SER A 164 23.98 -13.42 7.06
C SER A 164 24.16 -11.92 6.85
N TYR A 165 23.40 -11.13 7.60
CA TYR A 165 23.49 -9.67 7.62
C TYR A 165 24.19 -9.20 8.89
N LYS A 166 25.29 -8.45 8.75
CA LYS A 166 26.05 -7.93 9.87
C LYS A 166 26.22 -6.42 9.76
N LEU A 167 25.87 -5.69 10.82
CA LEU A 167 26.16 -4.26 10.92
C LEU A 167 27.66 -4.05 11.01
N ILE A 168 28.22 -3.32 10.04
CA ILE A 168 29.66 -2.99 9.99
C ILE A 168 29.90 -1.62 10.61
N LYS A 169 29.07 -0.64 10.29
CA LYS A 169 29.25 0.72 10.77
C LYS A 169 27.91 1.44 10.93
N GLU A 170 27.81 2.19 12.01
CA GLU A 170 26.75 3.18 12.26
C GLU A 170 27.41 4.54 12.44
N SER A 171 26.95 5.56 11.72
CA SER A 171 27.52 6.91 11.71
C SER A 171 26.46 7.93 11.33
N GLY A 172 26.84 9.21 11.28
CA GLY A 172 25.91 10.31 10.99
C GLY A 172 25.28 10.90 12.25
N THR A 173 24.32 11.81 12.06
CA THR A 173 23.57 12.47 13.14
C THR A 173 22.21 11.80 13.35
N LYS A 174 21.53 12.10 14.47
CA LYS A 174 20.14 11.62 14.70
C LYS A 174 19.19 11.90 13.53
N HIS A 175 19.39 13.02 12.84
CA HIS A 175 18.52 13.41 11.70
C HIS A 175 19.00 12.88 10.35
N LYS A 176 20.25 12.42 10.25
CA LYS A 176 20.82 11.83 9.03
C LYS A 176 21.71 10.64 9.41
N PRO A 177 21.11 9.55 9.93
CA PRO A 177 21.88 8.36 10.27
C PRO A 177 22.34 7.65 9.00
N LYS A 178 23.49 6.97 9.11
CA LYS A 178 24.08 6.19 8.05
C LYS A 178 24.48 4.82 8.58
N PHE A 179 23.94 3.78 7.99
CA PHE A 179 24.20 2.38 8.35
C PHE A 179 24.92 1.70 7.20
N ILE A 180 25.95 0.91 7.50
CA ILE A 180 26.62 0.03 6.54
C ILE A 180 26.45 -1.39 7.04
N ILE A 181 25.86 -2.25 6.20
CA ILE A 181 25.60 -3.67 6.49
C ILE A 181 26.30 -4.53 5.46
N SER A 182 27.04 -5.53 5.93
CA SER A 182 27.59 -6.60 5.11
C SER A 182 26.58 -7.73 5.01
N LEU A 183 26.32 -8.19 3.78
CA LEU A 183 25.58 -9.41 3.47
C LEU A 183 26.57 -10.46 2.97
N LYS A 184 26.54 -11.63 3.62
CA LYS A 184 27.38 -12.77 3.23
C LYS A 184 26.53 -14.00 2.91
N ILE A 185 26.85 -14.66 1.80
CA ILE A 185 26.31 -15.96 1.39
C ILE A 185 27.48 -16.79 0.90
N ASP A 186 27.79 -17.90 1.56
CA ASP A 186 28.97 -18.73 1.30
C ASP A 186 30.25 -17.88 1.27
N HIS A 187 30.91 -17.82 0.11
CA HIS A 187 32.14 -17.04 -0.13
C HIS A 187 31.89 -15.64 -0.70
N PHE A 188 30.64 -15.31 -1.08
CA PHE A 188 30.27 -13.99 -1.57
C PHE A 188 29.96 -13.05 -0.41
N SER A 189 30.46 -11.83 -0.51
CA SER A 189 30.17 -10.75 0.45
C SER A 189 30.00 -9.42 -0.27
N VAL A 190 28.99 -8.67 0.12
CA VAL A 190 28.72 -7.30 -0.38
C VAL A 190 28.32 -6.39 0.76
N GLU A 191 28.53 -5.10 0.58
CA GLU A 191 28.10 -4.08 1.55
C GLU A 191 26.98 -3.22 0.95
N GLY A 192 25.96 -2.97 1.79
CA GLY A 192 24.87 -2.04 1.51
C GLY A 192 24.87 -0.88 2.48
N GLU A 193 24.49 0.29 1.99
CA GLU A 193 24.40 1.52 2.76
C GLU A 193 22.96 2.04 2.75
N GLY A 194 22.51 2.61 3.88
CA GLY A 194 21.18 3.19 3.97
C GLY A 194 21.00 4.08 5.20
N VAL A 195 19.93 4.86 5.20
CA VAL A 195 19.54 5.74 6.33
C VAL A 195 18.85 4.98 7.48
N SER A 196 18.63 3.69 7.30
CA SER A 196 18.19 2.75 8.36
C SER A 196 18.84 1.40 8.12
N LYS A 197 18.90 0.55 9.16
CA LYS A 197 19.40 -0.83 9.04
C LYS A 197 18.67 -1.58 7.92
N GLN A 198 17.34 -1.49 7.88
CA GLN A 198 16.53 -2.13 6.86
C GLN A 198 16.87 -1.64 5.44
N LYS A 199 17.04 -0.33 5.23
CA LYS A 199 17.44 0.22 3.91
C LYS A 199 18.83 -0.23 3.49
N ALA A 200 19.78 -0.32 4.45
CA ALA A 200 21.13 -0.82 4.19
C ALA A 200 21.11 -2.33 3.83
N GLU A 201 20.31 -3.14 4.51
CA GLU A 201 20.12 -4.57 4.20
C GLU A 201 19.53 -4.78 2.80
N ILE A 202 18.49 -4.00 2.43
CA ILE A 202 17.90 -4.04 1.09
C ILE A 202 18.92 -3.64 0.03
N ALA A 203 19.75 -2.62 0.30
CA ALA A 203 20.81 -2.19 -0.61
C ALA A 203 21.87 -3.29 -0.80
N ALA A 204 22.28 -3.97 0.28
CA ALA A 204 23.19 -5.12 0.21
C ALA A 204 22.58 -6.26 -0.62
N ALA A 205 21.30 -6.59 -0.37
CA ALA A 205 20.59 -7.64 -1.11
C ALA A 205 20.51 -7.34 -2.61
N LYS A 206 20.19 -6.07 -2.98
CA LYS A 206 20.18 -5.63 -4.39
C LYS A 206 21.55 -5.78 -5.07
N LYS A 207 22.66 -5.51 -4.36
CA LYS A 207 24.00 -5.73 -4.90
C LYS A 207 24.31 -7.21 -5.07
N MET A 208 23.92 -8.06 -4.09
CA MET A 208 24.15 -9.50 -4.16
C MET A 208 23.40 -10.17 -5.33
N ILE A 209 22.22 -9.67 -5.68
CA ILE A 209 21.43 -10.18 -6.82
C ILE A 209 22.14 -9.94 -8.17
N LYS A 210 23.00 -8.91 -8.24
CA LYS A 210 23.72 -8.53 -9.47
C LYS A 210 25.02 -9.28 -9.67
N LEU A 211 25.47 -10.07 -8.69
CA LEU A 211 26.62 -10.96 -8.76
C LEU A 211 26.23 -12.35 -9.32
#